data_546152b2f75c75ea1b38172ebc8a8377
#
_entry.id   546152b2f75c75ea1b38172ebc8a8377
#
_cell.length_a   1.000
_cell.length_b   1.000
_cell.length_c   1.000
_cell.angle_alpha   90.00
_cell.angle_beta   90.00
_cell.angle_gamma   90.00
#
_symmetry.space_group_name_H-M   'P 1'
#
loop_
_entity.id
_entity.type
_entity.pdbx_description
1 polymer ?
#
loop_
_entity_poly.entity_id
_entity_poly.type
_entity_poly.pdbx_seq_one_letter_code
_entity_poly.pdbx_strand_id
1 'polypeptide(L)'
;MEREKLLFIYPKLFTFVQTDIELISSDYHVITIDQDWGNKLFLPFNLLYQFFTLLFVIIRVDVILISFGGYWSFLPALLGRIFGKKVSIIVHGTDCVDFPEIKYGSLGNTLMKWFIHKTYQLVNIILPVSESLVYTENNYYTTETLKFGYTHHLKNITTPYKVVPNGLII
;
A
#
# COMPACT_ATOMS: atom_id res chain seq x y z
N MET A 1 -28.45 -8.22 5.96
CA MET A 1 -27.64 -8.11 4.75
C MET A 1 -26.32 -8.83 4.99
N GLU A 2 -25.86 -9.61 4.04
CA GLU A 2 -24.53 -10.24 4.11
C GLU A 2 -23.47 -9.13 3.99
N ARG A 3 -22.44 -9.14 4.87
CA ARG A 3 -21.39 -8.11 4.82
C ARG A 3 -20.56 -8.31 3.56
N GLU A 4 -20.14 -7.21 2.90
CA GLU A 4 -19.20 -7.25 1.78
C GLU A 4 -17.88 -7.91 2.23
N LYS A 5 -17.27 -8.68 1.33
CA LYS A 5 -16.00 -9.38 1.58
C LYS A 5 -14.85 -8.50 1.14
N LEU A 6 -13.95 -8.22 2.06
CA LEU A 6 -12.78 -7.38 1.84
C LEU A 6 -11.51 -8.22 1.96
N LEU A 7 -10.68 -8.20 0.89
CA LEU A 7 -9.33 -8.74 0.94
C LEU A 7 -8.37 -7.68 1.43
N PHE A 8 -7.71 -7.93 2.58
CA PHE A 8 -6.72 -7.03 3.14
C PHE A 8 -5.30 -7.60 2.97
N ILE A 9 -4.45 -6.87 2.25
CA ILE A 9 -3.07 -7.25 1.91
C ILE A 9 -2.09 -6.34 2.65
N TYR A 10 -1.11 -6.92 3.33
CA TYR A 10 -0.09 -6.21 4.09
C TYR A 10 1.27 -6.94 4.04
N PRO A 11 2.41 -6.24 4.24
CA PRO A 11 3.74 -6.85 4.21
C PRO A 11 4.06 -7.67 5.45
N LYS A 12 3.51 -7.24 6.59
CA LYS A 12 3.70 -7.83 7.92
C LYS A 12 2.59 -7.34 8.83
N LEU A 13 2.19 -8.18 9.77
CA LEU A 13 1.20 -7.82 10.79
C LEU A 13 1.84 -6.92 11.86
N PHE A 14 1.83 -5.61 11.60
CA PHE A 14 2.18 -4.59 12.61
C PHE A 14 0.97 -4.29 13.49
N THR A 15 1.19 -3.70 14.68
CA THR A 15 0.11 -3.36 15.61
C THR A 15 -0.97 -2.48 14.97
N PHE A 16 -0.60 -1.46 14.20
CA PHE A 16 -1.57 -0.60 13.53
C PHE A 16 -2.32 -1.33 12.40
N VAL A 17 -1.68 -2.29 11.70
CA VAL A 17 -2.36 -3.14 10.71
C VAL A 17 -3.42 -4.02 11.39
N GLN A 18 -3.10 -4.55 12.57
CA GLN A 18 -4.07 -5.30 13.38
C GLN A 18 -5.23 -4.41 13.80
N THR A 19 -4.96 -3.19 14.26
CA THR A 19 -6.00 -2.21 14.60
C THR A 19 -6.88 -1.89 13.38
N ASP A 20 -6.30 -1.71 12.19
CA ASP A 20 -7.05 -1.49 10.96
C ASP A 20 -7.97 -2.70 10.65
N ILE A 21 -7.46 -3.94 10.81
CA ILE A 21 -8.28 -5.16 10.62
C ILE A 21 -9.45 -5.19 11.60
N GLU A 22 -9.22 -4.90 12.87
CA GLU A 22 -10.26 -4.88 13.91
C GLU A 22 -11.34 -3.84 13.58
N LEU A 23 -10.95 -2.62 13.23
CA LEU A 23 -11.87 -1.54 12.85
C LEU A 23 -12.72 -1.91 11.62
N ILE A 24 -12.06 -2.40 10.56
CA ILE A 24 -12.73 -2.73 9.30
C ILE A 24 -13.64 -3.95 9.44
N SER A 25 -13.31 -4.89 10.35
CA SER A 25 -14.10 -6.09 10.61
C SER A 25 -15.48 -5.80 11.20
N SER A 26 -15.74 -4.57 11.67
CA SER A 26 -17.08 -4.14 12.08
C SER A 26 -18.06 -4.10 10.91
N ASP A 27 -17.60 -3.71 9.72
CA ASP A 27 -18.42 -3.46 8.55
C ASP A 27 -18.25 -4.50 7.44
N TYR A 28 -17.04 -5.10 7.33
CA TYR A 28 -16.68 -6.06 6.30
C TYR A 28 -16.37 -7.45 6.86
N HIS A 29 -16.55 -8.47 6.02
CA HIS A 29 -15.94 -9.78 6.25
C HIS A 29 -14.51 -9.75 5.72
N VAL A 30 -13.53 -9.57 6.62
CA VAL A 30 -12.11 -9.39 6.25
C VAL A 30 -11.46 -10.75 5.99
N ILE A 31 -10.81 -10.88 4.83
CA ILE A 31 -9.97 -12.01 4.42
C ILE A 31 -8.54 -11.47 4.31
N THR A 32 -7.58 -12.16 4.90
CA THR A 32 -6.16 -11.80 4.84
C THR A 32 -5.34 -12.88 4.14
N ILE A 33 -4.24 -12.48 3.51
CA ILE A 33 -3.21 -13.40 3.02
C ILE A 33 -1.94 -13.08 3.81
N ASP A 34 -1.60 -13.97 4.73
CA ASP A 34 -0.37 -13.84 5.50
C ASP A 34 0.81 -14.41 4.71
N GLN A 35 1.80 -13.57 4.41
CA GLN A 35 2.94 -13.92 3.61
C GLN A 35 4.17 -13.12 4.03
N ASP A 36 5.30 -13.81 4.26
CA ASP A 36 6.55 -13.16 4.63
C ASP A 36 7.28 -12.57 3.40
N TRP A 37 7.46 -11.26 3.42
CA TRP A 37 8.17 -10.49 2.38
C TRP A 37 9.57 -10.04 2.82
N GLY A 38 10.05 -10.49 3.99
CA GLY A 38 11.33 -10.05 4.56
C GLY A 38 12.56 -10.54 3.77
N ASN A 39 12.49 -11.71 3.17
CA ASN A 39 13.61 -12.29 2.43
C ASN A 39 13.49 -12.08 0.90
N LYS A 40 14.33 -11.18 0.38
CA LYS A 40 14.33 -10.82 -1.05
C LYS A 40 14.71 -11.96 -2.00
N LEU A 41 15.43 -12.98 -1.53
CA LEU A 41 15.79 -14.15 -2.34
C LEU A 41 14.56 -14.97 -2.72
N PHE A 42 13.52 -14.95 -1.88
CA PHE A 42 12.25 -15.64 -2.14
C PHE A 42 11.24 -14.79 -2.90
N LEU A 43 11.59 -13.56 -3.31
CA LEU A 43 10.68 -12.65 -4.00
C LEU A 43 9.97 -13.29 -5.21
N PRO A 44 10.64 -14.00 -6.15
CA PRO A 44 9.97 -14.63 -7.28
C PRO A 44 8.96 -15.69 -6.84
N PHE A 45 9.32 -16.50 -5.84
CA PHE A 45 8.43 -17.54 -5.29
C PHE A 45 7.24 -16.93 -4.56
N ASN A 46 7.47 -15.85 -3.80
CA ASN A 46 6.41 -15.12 -3.12
C ASN A 46 5.42 -14.50 -4.10
N LEU A 47 5.90 -13.90 -5.19
CA LEU A 47 5.04 -13.37 -6.24
C LEU A 47 4.24 -14.48 -6.93
N LEU A 48 4.87 -15.63 -7.21
CA LEU A 48 4.18 -16.76 -7.83
C LEU A 48 3.11 -17.35 -6.90
N TYR A 49 3.44 -17.57 -5.63
CA TYR A 49 2.48 -18.02 -4.62
C TYR A 49 1.30 -17.04 -4.47
N GLN A 50 1.61 -15.73 -4.34
CA GLN A 50 0.60 -14.69 -4.25
C GLN A 50 -0.31 -14.67 -5.48
N PHE A 51 0.26 -14.81 -6.68
CA PHE A 51 -0.49 -14.83 -7.94
C PHE A 51 -1.53 -15.95 -7.94
N PHE A 52 -1.11 -17.19 -7.66
CA PHE A 52 -2.06 -18.32 -7.64
C PHE A 52 -3.09 -18.20 -6.53
N THR A 53 -2.69 -17.77 -5.34
CA THR A 53 -3.62 -17.54 -4.22
C THR A 53 -4.66 -16.48 -4.59
N LEU A 54 -4.23 -15.37 -5.20
CA LEU A 54 -5.13 -14.30 -5.62
C LEU A 54 -6.14 -14.77 -6.68
N LEU A 55 -5.78 -15.62 -7.63
CA LEU A 55 -6.72 -16.12 -8.63
C LEU A 55 -7.93 -16.82 -8.00
N PHE A 56 -7.74 -17.51 -6.87
CA PHE A 56 -8.84 -18.18 -6.16
C PHE A 56 -9.59 -17.26 -5.19
N VAL A 57 -8.92 -16.28 -4.60
CA VAL A 57 -9.52 -15.40 -3.60
C VAL A 57 -10.27 -14.23 -4.24
N ILE A 58 -9.73 -13.65 -5.33
CA ILE A 58 -10.22 -12.40 -5.91
C ILE A 58 -11.65 -12.49 -6.44
N ILE A 59 -12.06 -13.65 -6.92
CA ILE A 59 -13.43 -13.90 -7.39
C ILE A 59 -14.45 -13.94 -6.25
N ARG A 60 -13.99 -14.13 -5.01
CA ARG A 60 -14.83 -14.29 -3.81
C ARG A 60 -14.92 -13.04 -2.95
N VAL A 61 -14.21 -11.97 -3.33
CA VAL A 61 -14.19 -10.71 -2.59
C VAL A 61 -14.77 -9.58 -3.43
N ASP A 62 -15.24 -8.54 -2.78
CA ASP A 62 -15.87 -7.37 -3.40
C ASP A 62 -14.90 -6.20 -3.49
N VAL A 63 -14.05 -6.05 -2.46
CA VAL A 63 -13.12 -4.94 -2.29
C VAL A 63 -11.73 -5.48 -1.94
N ILE A 64 -10.69 -4.78 -2.38
CA ILE A 64 -9.30 -5.05 -2.03
C ILE A 64 -8.73 -3.81 -1.36
N LEU A 65 -8.19 -3.98 -0.16
CA LEU A 65 -7.46 -2.96 0.58
C LEU A 65 -6.02 -3.41 0.74
N ILE A 66 -5.09 -2.54 0.41
CA ILE A 66 -3.66 -2.81 0.49
C ILE A 66 -3.05 -1.87 1.52
N SER A 67 -2.25 -2.40 2.43
CA SER A 67 -1.47 -1.61 3.37
C SER A 67 -0.02 -1.56 2.90
N PHE A 68 0.51 -0.36 2.72
CA PHE A 68 1.78 0.00 2.11
C PHE A 68 1.97 -0.40 0.64
N GLY A 69 2.67 0.46 -0.09
CA GLY A 69 3.23 0.13 -1.40
C GLY A 69 4.49 -0.73 -1.30
N GLY A 70 4.57 -1.77 -2.13
CA GLY A 70 5.72 -2.67 -2.16
C GLY A 70 5.54 -3.83 -3.14
N TYR A 71 6.38 -4.84 -3.02
CA TYR A 71 6.30 -6.04 -3.86
C TYR A 71 4.95 -6.74 -3.76
N TRP A 72 4.41 -6.81 -2.54
CA TRP A 72 3.11 -7.45 -2.20
C TRP A 72 1.90 -6.71 -2.77
N SER A 73 2.05 -5.43 -3.10
CA SER A 73 0.92 -4.58 -3.48
C SER A 73 0.57 -4.64 -4.98
N PHE A 74 1.53 -5.02 -5.82
CA PHE A 74 1.38 -4.94 -7.26
C PHE A 74 0.37 -5.95 -7.83
N LEU A 75 0.51 -7.23 -7.48
CA LEU A 75 -0.38 -8.26 -7.99
C LEU A 75 -1.84 -8.08 -7.55
N PRO A 76 -2.14 -7.77 -6.28
CA PRO A 76 -3.51 -7.45 -5.87
C PRO A 76 -4.10 -6.26 -6.62
N ALA A 77 -3.30 -5.21 -6.86
CA ALA A 77 -3.75 -4.04 -7.63
C ALA A 77 -4.00 -4.40 -9.11
N LEU A 78 -3.09 -5.12 -9.74
CA LEU A 78 -3.20 -5.54 -11.14
C LEU A 78 -4.40 -6.47 -11.34
N LEU A 79 -4.47 -7.55 -10.58
CA LEU A 79 -5.56 -8.53 -10.71
C LEU A 79 -6.90 -7.91 -10.28
N GLY A 80 -6.92 -7.09 -9.21
CA GLY A 80 -8.11 -6.35 -8.81
C GLY A 80 -8.68 -5.52 -9.94
N ARG A 81 -7.82 -4.78 -10.65
CA ARG A 81 -8.23 -4.00 -11.82
C ARG A 81 -8.74 -4.89 -12.97
N ILE A 82 -8.05 -6.01 -13.28
CA ILE A 82 -8.46 -6.96 -14.32
C ILE A 82 -9.83 -7.56 -14.02
N PHE A 83 -10.07 -7.93 -12.75
CA PHE A 83 -11.35 -8.52 -12.31
C PHE A 83 -12.41 -7.48 -11.92
N GLY A 84 -12.18 -6.19 -12.19
CA GLY A 84 -13.15 -5.11 -11.93
C GLY A 84 -13.44 -4.87 -10.45
N LYS A 85 -12.53 -5.23 -9.55
CA LYS A 85 -12.68 -4.98 -8.10
C LYS A 85 -12.29 -3.57 -7.74
N LYS A 86 -12.90 -3.03 -6.67
CA LYS A 86 -12.48 -1.77 -6.07
C LYS A 86 -11.20 -1.99 -5.28
N VAL A 87 -10.11 -1.33 -5.67
CA VAL A 87 -8.81 -1.47 -5.02
C VAL A 87 -8.39 -0.15 -4.42
N SER A 88 -8.08 -0.16 -3.13
CA SER A 88 -7.56 1.00 -2.38
C SER A 88 -6.21 0.67 -1.76
N ILE A 89 -5.35 1.66 -1.58
CA ILE A 89 -4.07 1.50 -0.89
C ILE A 89 -3.90 2.53 0.21
N ILE A 90 -3.58 2.07 1.43
CA ILE A 90 -3.20 2.93 2.57
C ILE A 90 -1.70 3.16 2.50
N VAL A 91 -1.29 4.42 2.61
CA VAL A 91 0.08 4.86 2.49
C VAL A 91 0.54 5.43 3.82
N HIS A 92 1.60 4.82 4.40
CA HIS A 92 2.00 5.08 5.79
C HIS A 92 3.31 5.87 5.95
N GLY A 93 4.07 6.08 4.88
CA GLY A 93 5.28 6.90 4.92
C GLY A 93 6.50 6.28 4.26
N THR A 94 6.95 5.08 4.65
CA THR A 94 8.13 4.43 4.05
C THR A 94 8.00 4.24 2.55
N ASP A 95 6.81 4.05 2.06
CA ASP A 95 6.44 3.89 0.66
C ASP A 95 6.24 5.21 -0.11
N CYS A 96 6.49 6.35 0.57
CA CYS A 96 6.35 7.71 0.01
C CYS A 96 7.66 8.49 -0.07
N VAL A 97 8.72 8.00 0.56
CA VAL A 97 9.94 8.78 0.77
C VAL A 97 11.21 8.03 0.37
N ASP A 98 12.25 8.81 0.15
CA ASP A 98 13.64 8.38 0.00
C ASP A 98 14.51 9.41 0.74
N PHE A 99 15.10 9.01 1.85
CA PHE A 99 16.07 9.79 2.62
C PHE A 99 17.40 9.04 2.66
N PRO A 100 18.29 9.24 1.66
CA PRO A 100 19.54 8.50 1.51
C PRO A 100 20.47 8.65 2.70
N GLU A 101 20.51 9.82 3.34
CA GLU A 101 21.40 10.17 4.45
C GLU A 101 21.18 9.26 5.66
N ILE A 102 19.94 8.86 5.90
CA ILE A 102 19.55 7.98 7.01
C ILE A 102 19.12 6.58 6.53
N LYS A 103 19.28 6.29 5.22
CA LYS A 103 18.88 5.03 4.58
C LYS A 103 17.42 4.66 4.88
N TYR A 104 16.53 5.64 4.85
CA TYR A 104 15.12 5.46 5.15
C TYR A 104 14.25 5.73 3.91
N GLY A 105 13.25 4.87 3.72
CA GLY A 105 12.29 4.95 2.62
C GLY A 105 12.47 3.85 1.58
N SER A 106 11.37 3.45 0.97
CA SER A 106 11.33 2.38 -0.02
C SER A 106 11.65 2.87 -1.44
N LEU A 107 11.54 4.17 -1.67
CA LEU A 107 11.69 4.76 -3.02
C LEU A 107 13.14 4.91 -3.47
N GLY A 108 14.10 4.75 -2.56
CA GLY A 108 15.54 4.66 -2.89
C GLY A 108 15.92 3.33 -3.58
N ASN A 109 15.14 2.29 -3.41
CA ASN A 109 15.36 1.01 -4.11
C ASN A 109 14.60 1.02 -5.45
N THR A 110 15.32 0.97 -6.57
CA THR A 110 14.76 1.09 -7.92
C THR A 110 13.68 0.05 -8.21
N LEU A 111 13.90 -1.21 -7.82
CA LEU A 111 12.92 -2.28 -8.06
C LEU A 111 11.67 -2.06 -7.20
N MET A 112 11.83 -1.77 -5.91
CA MET A 112 10.72 -1.47 -5.01
C MET A 112 9.92 -0.25 -5.49
N LYS A 113 10.63 0.82 -5.88
CA LYS A 113 10.04 2.04 -6.46
C LYS A 113 9.19 1.73 -7.69
N TRP A 114 9.64 0.83 -8.56
CA TRP A 114 8.88 0.40 -9.74
C TRP A 114 7.57 -0.29 -9.33
N PHE A 115 7.61 -1.21 -8.37
CA PHE A 115 6.42 -1.89 -7.87
C PHE A 115 5.42 -0.91 -7.23
N ILE A 116 5.91 -0.01 -6.38
CA ILE A 116 5.09 1.03 -5.75
C ILE A 116 4.44 1.93 -6.81
N HIS A 117 5.25 2.42 -7.76
CA HIS A 117 4.77 3.28 -8.83
C HIS A 117 3.64 2.62 -9.64
N LYS A 118 3.86 1.36 -10.05
CA LYS A 118 2.84 0.60 -10.78
C LYS A 118 1.58 0.36 -9.96
N THR A 119 1.72 0.02 -8.69
CA THR A 119 0.58 -0.12 -7.78
C THR A 119 -0.23 1.16 -7.70
N TYR A 120 0.42 2.32 -7.50
CA TYR A 120 -0.28 3.61 -7.37
C TYR A 120 -1.01 4.02 -8.66
N GLN A 121 -0.55 3.59 -9.83
CA GLN A 121 -1.24 3.81 -11.10
C GLN A 121 -2.44 2.86 -11.31
N LEU A 122 -2.46 1.70 -10.65
CA LEU A 122 -3.46 0.66 -10.86
C LEU A 122 -4.65 0.74 -9.91
N VAL A 123 -4.45 1.25 -8.68
CA VAL A 123 -5.51 1.35 -7.67
C VAL A 123 -6.55 2.42 -8.03
N ASN A 124 -7.76 2.28 -7.48
CA ASN A 124 -8.83 3.26 -7.69
C ASN A 124 -8.65 4.52 -6.84
N ILE A 125 -8.05 4.37 -5.65
CA ILE A 125 -7.81 5.48 -4.73
C ILE A 125 -6.59 5.22 -3.86
N ILE A 126 -5.82 6.27 -3.57
CA ILE A 126 -4.70 6.28 -2.63
C ILE A 126 -5.20 6.92 -1.34
N LEU A 127 -4.91 6.30 -0.19
CA LEU A 127 -5.34 6.73 1.14
C LEU A 127 -4.11 7.07 2.01
N PRO A 128 -3.49 8.24 1.85
CA PRO A 128 -2.38 8.64 2.70
C PRO A 128 -2.86 8.90 4.13
N VAL A 129 -2.10 8.48 5.13
CA VAL A 129 -2.43 8.75 6.54
C VAL A 129 -2.13 10.19 6.97
N SER A 130 -1.45 10.96 6.13
CA SER A 130 -1.17 12.39 6.33
C SER A 130 -1.01 13.08 4.99
N GLU A 131 -1.39 14.36 4.91
CA GLU A 131 -1.19 15.22 3.73
C GLU A 131 0.31 15.33 3.36
N SER A 132 1.19 15.30 4.35
CA SER A 132 2.64 15.34 4.14
C SER A 132 3.19 14.19 3.31
N LEU A 133 2.47 13.07 3.23
CA LEU A 133 2.87 11.91 2.41
C LEU A 133 2.54 12.10 0.93
N VAL A 134 1.65 13.03 0.61
CA VAL A 134 1.36 13.42 -0.78
C VAL A 134 2.49 14.29 -1.32
N TYR A 135 2.73 15.42 -0.66
CA TYR A 135 3.82 16.33 -0.98
C TYR A 135 4.12 17.25 0.22
N THR A 136 5.39 17.44 0.49
CA THR A 136 5.84 18.40 1.52
C THR A 136 7.15 19.05 1.11
N GLU A 137 7.27 20.35 1.39
CA GLU A 137 8.51 21.12 1.36
C GLU A 137 8.87 21.56 2.78
N ASN A 138 10.14 21.40 3.14
CA ASN A 138 10.63 21.73 4.47
C ASN A 138 12.04 22.32 4.37
N ASN A 139 12.29 23.42 5.07
CA ASN A 139 13.57 24.12 5.13
C ASN A 139 14.05 24.38 6.56
N TYR A 140 13.54 23.64 7.56
CA TYR A 140 13.83 23.91 8.98
C TYR A 140 15.28 23.61 9.40
N TYR A 141 15.96 22.68 8.72
CA TYR A 141 17.26 22.17 9.17
C TYR A 141 18.41 22.33 8.18
N THR A 142 18.14 22.78 6.96
CA THR A 142 19.14 22.90 5.91
C THR A 142 18.98 24.21 5.15
N THR A 143 20.06 24.67 4.51
CA THR A 143 20.02 25.79 3.54
C THR A 143 19.28 25.41 2.26
N GLU A 144 19.05 24.11 2.02
CA GLU A 144 18.31 23.59 0.89
C GLU A 144 16.92 23.15 1.31
N THR A 145 15.93 23.41 0.45
CA THR A 145 14.56 22.96 0.67
C THR A 145 14.47 21.45 0.48
N LEU A 146 14.14 20.74 1.54
CA LEU A 146 13.88 19.32 1.49
C LEU A 146 12.46 19.08 0.96
N LYS A 147 12.35 18.28 -0.13
CA LYS A 147 11.09 17.90 -0.76
C LYS A 147 10.86 16.40 -0.62
N PHE A 148 9.67 16.01 -0.20
CA PHE A 148 9.31 14.61 -0.06
C PHE A 148 7.80 14.37 -0.29
N GLY A 149 7.39 13.12 -0.19
CA GLY A 149 6.05 12.66 -0.54
C GLY A 149 6.04 11.92 -1.89
N TYR A 150 5.02 11.07 -2.09
CA TYR A 150 5.02 10.19 -3.25
C TYR A 150 4.96 10.95 -4.58
N THR A 151 4.30 12.11 -4.66
CA THR A 151 4.21 12.90 -5.90
C THR A 151 5.53 13.57 -6.28
N HIS A 152 6.44 13.79 -5.30
CA HIS A 152 7.80 14.24 -5.59
C HIS A 152 8.63 13.15 -6.26
N HIS A 153 8.54 11.92 -5.75
CA HIS A 153 9.38 10.80 -6.18
C HIS A 153 8.80 10.00 -7.35
N LEU A 154 7.45 9.95 -7.47
CA LEU A 154 6.73 9.16 -8.47
C LEU A 154 5.98 10.11 -9.41
N LYS A 155 6.40 10.12 -10.67
CA LYS A 155 5.79 10.99 -11.69
C LYS A 155 4.58 10.32 -12.33
N ASN A 156 3.64 11.13 -12.85
CA ASN A 156 2.47 10.63 -13.60
C ASN A 156 1.54 9.72 -12.78
N ILE A 157 1.39 10.00 -11.48
CA ILE A 157 0.34 9.42 -10.67
C ILE A 157 -0.90 10.31 -10.81
N THR A 158 -1.92 9.81 -11.51
CA THR A 158 -3.21 10.49 -11.73
C THR A 158 -4.33 9.90 -10.88
N THR A 159 -4.03 8.86 -10.13
CA THR A 159 -4.96 8.22 -9.22
C THR A 159 -5.41 9.21 -8.14
N PRO A 160 -6.72 9.36 -7.90
CA PRO A 160 -7.22 10.25 -6.85
C PRO A 160 -6.75 9.79 -5.48
N TYR A 161 -6.62 10.74 -4.56
CA TYR A 161 -6.30 10.44 -3.17
C TYR A 161 -7.29 11.06 -2.20
N LYS A 162 -7.36 10.49 -1.00
CA LYS A 162 -8.08 11.06 0.15
C LYS A 162 -7.28 10.77 1.41
N VAL A 163 -6.95 11.81 2.16
CA VAL A 163 -6.24 11.64 3.44
C VAL A 163 -7.17 10.99 4.46
N VAL A 164 -6.69 9.89 5.06
CA VAL A 164 -7.39 9.14 6.10
C VAL A 164 -6.41 8.91 7.24
N PRO A 165 -6.43 9.73 8.30
CA PRO A 165 -5.55 9.54 9.45
C PRO A 165 -5.74 8.17 10.08
N ASN A 166 -4.66 7.62 10.66
CA ASN A 166 -4.73 6.35 11.38
C ASN A 166 -5.81 6.42 12.47
N GLY A 167 -6.68 5.41 12.51
CA GLY A 167 -7.68 5.28 13.56
C GLY A 167 -7.05 4.91 14.90
N LEU A 168 -7.64 5.41 15.98
CA LEU A 168 -7.36 4.97 17.34
C LEU A 168 -8.63 4.30 17.88
N ILE A 169 -8.48 3.09 18.43
CA ILE A 169 -9.51 2.49 19.27
C ILE A 169 -9.29 3.07 20.66
N ILE A 170 -10.26 3.88 21.13
CA ILE A 170 -10.26 4.45 22.47
C ILE A 170 -11.11 3.56 23.38
#